data_6daf3b45c89962a6fa7bf2b9ce6aa01b
#
_entry.id   6daf3b45c89962a6fa7bf2b9ce6aa01b
#
_cell.length_a   1.000
_cell.length_b   1.000
_cell.length_c   1.000
_cell.angle_alpha   90.00
_cell.angle_beta   90.00
_cell.angle_gamma   90.00
#
_symmetry.space_group_name_H-M   'P 1'
#
loop_
_entity.id
_entity.type
_entity.pdbx_description
1 polymer ?
#
loop_
_entity_poly.entity_id
_entity_poly.type
_entity_poly.pdbx_seq_one_letter_code
_entity_poly.pdbx_strand_id
1 'polypeptide(L)'
;MNSSVYLNRIASFLPNSPVSNDEMELYLGLVNGKASRVKPIILRQNGIKTRYYALTKDQQITHTNVDLAKHAIDGLGLSEDKLNNIQFLSCGTSMPDQYMPSHAAMVHGAVFNNPVA
;
A
#
# COMPACT_ATOMS: atom_id res chain seq x y z
N MET A 1 -12.35 22.19 -27.70
CA MET A 1 -13.14 21.00 -27.30
C MET A 1 -13.00 20.84 -25.80
N ASN A 2 -14.09 20.83 -25.06
CA ASN A 2 -14.05 20.47 -23.64
C ASN A 2 -14.02 18.94 -23.56
N SER A 3 -12.85 18.37 -23.30
CA SER A 3 -12.75 16.95 -22.95
C SER A 3 -13.08 16.78 -21.46
N SER A 4 -14.14 16.03 -21.16
CA SER A 4 -14.50 15.70 -19.78
C SER A 4 -13.62 14.57 -19.27
N VAL A 5 -13.14 14.68 -18.03
CA VAL A 5 -12.37 13.63 -17.34
C VAL A 5 -13.26 13.00 -16.28
N TYR A 6 -13.24 11.68 -16.19
CA TYR A 6 -14.10 10.93 -15.28
C TYR A 6 -13.26 10.00 -14.37
N LEU A 7 -13.67 9.93 -13.10
CA LEU A 7 -13.21 8.88 -12.19
C LEU A 7 -14.14 7.68 -12.32
N ASN A 8 -13.71 6.63 -13.00
CA ASN A 8 -14.55 5.47 -13.30
C ASN A 8 -14.61 4.44 -12.18
N ARG A 9 -13.49 4.20 -11.50
CA ARG A 9 -13.39 3.22 -10.42
C ARG A 9 -12.38 3.67 -9.39
N ILE A 10 -12.61 3.23 -8.15
CA ILE A 10 -11.70 3.38 -7.03
C ILE A 10 -11.70 2.07 -6.22
N ALA A 11 -10.54 1.67 -5.74
CA ALA A 11 -10.39 0.54 -4.85
C ALA A 11 -9.28 0.78 -3.83
N SER A 12 -9.29 0.01 -2.76
CA SER A 12 -8.24 0.03 -1.75
C SER A 12 -7.92 -1.40 -1.32
N PHE A 13 -6.72 -1.61 -0.81
CA PHE A 13 -6.32 -2.84 -0.15
C PHE A 13 -5.62 -2.52 1.16
N LEU A 14 -6.01 -3.20 2.22
CA LEU A 14 -5.41 -3.10 3.54
C LEU A 14 -4.91 -4.49 3.94
N PRO A 15 -3.60 -4.66 4.20
CA PRO A 15 -3.03 -5.97 4.49
C PRO A 15 -3.41 -6.45 5.89
N ASN A 16 -3.62 -7.76 6.02
CA ASN A 16 -3.84 -8.45 7.30
C ASN A 16 -5.06 -7.91 8.08
N SER A 17 -5.02 -8.01 9.41
CA SER A 17 -6.06 -7.51 10.31
C SER A 17 -5.69 -6.12 10.87
N PRO A 18 -6.68 -5.29 11.24
CA PRO A 18 -6.40 -4.02 11.87
C PRO A 18 -5.68 -4.22 13.21
N VAL A 19 -4.70 -3.38 13.47
CA VAL A 19 -3.87 -3.37 14.68
C VAL A 19 -4.21 -2.13 15.50
N SER A 20 -4.56 -2.31 16.77
CA SER A 20 -4.87 -1.23 17.69
C SER A 20 -3.59 -0.49 18.14
N ASN A 21 -3.78 0.67 18.79
CA ASN A 21 -2.67 1.43 19.36
C ASN A 21 -1.88 0.64 20.42
N ASP A 22 -2.55 -0.22 21.18
CA ASP A 22 -1.92 -1.00 22.24
C ASP A 22 -1.09 -2.17 21.69
N GLU A 23 -1.47 -2.68 20.53
CA GLU A 23 -0.79 -3.80 19.87
C GLU A 23 0.39 -3.38 18.99
N MET A 24 0.59 -2.09 18.73
CA MET A 24 1.62 -1.61 17.80
C MET A 24 3.01 -2.20 18.07
N GLU A 25 3.39 -2.25 19.33
CA GLU A 25 4.73 -2.70 19.73
C GLU A 25 4.94 -4.20 19.60
N LEU A 26 3.84 -4.98 19.51
CA LEU A 26 3.91 -6.41 19.18
C LEU A 26 4.40 -6.64 17.73
N TYR A 27 4.14 -5.68 16.85
CA TYR A 27 4.54 -5.75 15.44
C TYR A 27 5.84 -4.99 15.17
N LEU A 28 5.98 -3.79 15.72
CA LEU A 28 7.10 -2.89 15.44
C LEU A 28 8.29 -3.08 16.40
N GLY A 29 8.09 -3.81 17.50
CA GLY A 29 9.08 -3.95 18.55
C GLY A 29 9.14 -2.73 19.47
N LEU A 30 10.02 -2.82 20.45
CA LEU A 30 10.26 -1.80 21.48
C LEU A 30 11.48 -0.94 21.12
N VAL A 31 11.46 0.33 21.49
CA VAL A 31 12.63 1.23 21.36
C VAL A 31 13.56 1.00 22.54
N ASN A 32 14.76 0.44 22.29
CA ASN A 32 15.72 0.07 23.32
C ASN A 32 15.11 -0.80 24.45
N GLY A 33 14.24 -1.74 24.08
CA GLY A 33 13.57 -2.64 25.01
C GLY A 33 12.48 -1.98 25.88
N LYS A 34 12.04 -0.76 25.57
CA LYS A 34 11.03 -0.01 26.31
C LYS A 34 9.96 0.56 25.40
N ALA A 35 8.74 0.70 25.92
CA ALA A 35 7.67 1.38 25.22
C ALA A 35 8.03 2.85 24.95
N SER A 36 7.63 3.34 23.76
CA SER A 36 7.90 4.73 23.37
C SER A 36 7.15 5.73 24.25
N ARG A 37 7.88 6.66 24.89
CA ARG A 37 7.29 7.72 25.70
C ARG A 37 6.50 8.74 24.90
N VAL A 38 6.82 8.93 23.64
CA VAL A 38 6.14 9.89 22.75
C VAL A 38 4.91 9.31 22.06
N LYS A 39 4.76 7.98 22.04
CA LYS A 39 3.62 7.28 21.43
C LYS A 39 2.25 7.85 21.86
N PRO A 40 1.94 8.02 23.17
CA PRO A 40 0.64 8.54 23.58
C PRO A 40 0.37 9.97 23.07
N ILE A 41 1.40 10.79 22.97
CA ILE A 41 1.31 12.19 22.51
C ILE A 41 0.98 12.19 21.01
N ILE A 42 1.74 11.43 20.20
CA ILE A 42 1.55 11.34 18.74
C ILE A 42 0.17 10.78 18.41
N LEU A 43 -0.23 9.69 19.06
CA LEU A 43 -1.52 9.03 18.81
C LEU A 43 -2.70 9.93 19.18
N ARG A 44 -2.57 10.75 20.24
CA ARG A 44 -3.59 11.74 20.60
C ARG A 44 -3.68 12.85 19.56
N GLN A 45 -2.54 13.30 19.02
CA GLN A 45 -2.51 14.38 18.03
C GLN A 45 -3.07 13.95 16.67
N ASN A 46 -2.75 12.74 16.20
CA ASN A 46 -3.17 12.27 14.88
C ASN A 46 -4.56 11.61 14.87
N GLY A 47 -5.10 11.27 16.05
CA GLY A 47 -6.43 10.66 16.19
C GLY A 47 -6.55 9.23 15.61
N ILE A 48 -5.45 8.61 15.18
CA ILE A 48 -5.45 7.25 14.61
C ILE A 48 -5.67 6.23 15.73
N LYS A 49 -6.67 5.38 15.59
CA LYS A 49 -7.01 4.32 16.56
C LYS A 49 -6.51 2.96 16.12
N THR A 50 -6.57 2.68 14.83
CA THR A 50 -6.13 1.41 14.23
C THR A 50 -5.33 1.67 12.96
N ARG A 51 -4.48 0.72 12.59
CA ARG A 51 -3.70 0.71 11.34
C ARG A 51 -3.51 -0.71 10.86
N TYR A 52 -2.94 -0.84 9.66
CA TYR A 52 -2.66 -2.12 9.07
C TYR A 52 -1.17 -2.22 8.80
N TYR A 53 -0.58 -3.36 9.13
CA TYR A 53 0.83 -3.63 8.85
C TYR A 53 0.96 -4.82 7.90
N ALA A 54 1.80 -4.67 6.89
CA ALA A 54 2.22 -5.77 6.03
C ALA A 54 3.31 -6.64 6.73
N LEU A 55 3.10 -6.92 8.02
CA LEU A 55 4.02 -7.64 8.89
C LEU A 55 3.25 -8.65 9.76
N THR A 56 3.94 -9.73 10.16
CA THR A 56 3.54 -10.57 11.29
C THR A 56 4.07 -10.00 12.61
N LYS A 57 3.63 -10.58 13.75
CA LYS A 57 4.18 -10.24 15.07
C LYS A 57 5.67 -10.63 15.21
N ASP A 58 6.12 -11.59 14.41
CA ASP A 58 7.53 -11.99 14.32
C ASP A 58 8.33 -11.13 13.35
N GLN A 59 7.75 -9.99 12.92
CA GLN A 59 8.35 -9.01 12.00
C GLN A 59 8.70 -9.57 10.61
N GLN A 60 7.99 -10.62 10.18
CA GLN A 60 8.09 -11.13 8.81
C GLN A 60 7.20 -10.33 7.88
N ILE A 61 7.75 -9.89 6.75
CA ILE A 61 7.00 -9.19 5.71
C ILE A 61 5.97 -10.13 5.10
N THR A 62 4.69 -9.72 5.09
CA THR A 62 3.59 -10.48 4.49
C THR A 62 3.27 -10.03 3.06
N HIS A 63 3.49 -8.75 2.76
CA HIS A 63 3.25 -8.14 1.46
C HIS A 63 4.34 -7.12 1.18
N THR A 64 4.88 -7.12 -0.03
CA THR A 64 5.73 -6.05 -0.53
C THR A 64 4.87 -4.83 -0.93
N ASN A 65 5.49 -3.68 -1.19
CA ASN A 65 4.74 -2.52 -1.71
C ASN A 65 4.12 -2.81 -3.09
N VAL A 66 4.78 -3.63 -3.90
CA VAL A 66 4.24 -4.10 -5.19
C VAL A 66 3.01 -4.98 -4.98
N ASP A 67 3.02 -5.89 -3.99
CA ASP A 67 1.86 -6.73 -3.67
C ASP A 67 0.67 -5.88 -3.22
N LEU A 68 0.91 -4.87 -2.37
CA LEU A 68 -0.14 -3.94 -1.90
C LEU A 68 -0.79 -3.21 -3.08
N ALA A 69 0.02 -2.70 -4.01
CA ALA A 69 -0.47 -2.01 -5.21
C ALA A 69 -1.24 -2.98 -6.13
N LYS A 70 -0.70 -4.18 -6.36
CA LYS A 70 -1.35 -5.22 -7.17
C LYS A 70 -2.72 -5.57 -6.60
N HIS A 71 -2.83 -5.88 -5.32
CA HIS A 71 -4.10 -6.20 -4.69
C HIS A 71 -5.13 -5.06 -4.77
N ALA A 72 -4.68 -3.80 -4.66
CA ALA A 72 -5.55 -2.65 -4.87
C ALA A 72 -6.06 -2.56 -6.31
N ILE A 73 -5.20 -2.85 -7.32
CA ILE A 73 -5.58 -2.89 -8.73
C ILE A 73 -6.55 -4.05 -8.99
N ASP A 74 -6.27 -5.23 -8.46
CA ASP A 74 -7.16 -6.40 -8.56
C ASP A 74 -8.56 -6.08 -7.98
N GLY A 75 -8.61 -5.30 -6.90
CA GLY A 75 -9.83 -4.81 -6.27
C GLY A 75 -10.69 -3.90 -7.16
N LEU A 76 -10.14 -3.32 -8.24
CA LEU A 76 -10.90 -2.58 -9.23
C LEU A 76 -11.85 -3.47 -10.04
N GLY A 77 -11.62 -4.80 -10.09
CA GLY A 77 -12.43 -5.75 -10.83
C GLY A 77 -12.47 -5.44 -12.33
N LEU A 78 -11.34 -5.05 -12.90
CA LEU A 78 -11.21 -4.80 -14.34
C LEU A 78 -11.08 -6.13 -15.09
N SER A 79 -11.77 -6.24 -16.22
CA SER A 79 -11.53 -7.33 -17.17
C SER A 79 -10.16 -7.18 -17.83
N GLU A 80 -9.63 -8.28 -18.36
CA GLU A 80 -8.36 -8.28 -19.08
C GLU A 80 -8.34 -7.28 -20.24
N ASP A 81 -9.44 -7.18 -21.00
CA ASP A 81 -9.58 -6.19 -22.08
C ASP A 81 -9.45 -4.76 -21.57
N LYS A 82 -10.01 -4.45 -20.40
CA LYS A 82 -9.89 -3.11 -19.80
C LYS A 82 -8.49 -2.84 -19.29
N LEU A 83 -7.83 -3.83 -18.69
CA LEU A 83 -6.43 -3.71 -18.29
C LEU A 83 -5.53 -3.46 -19.50
N ASN A 84 -5.74 -4.20 -20.59
CA ASN A 84 -4.97 -4.05 -21.84
C ASN A 84 -5.19 -2.69 -22.54
N ASN A 85 -6.28 -1.99 -22.23
CA ASN A 85 -6.57 -0.65 -22.76
C ASN A 85 -6.03 0.49 -21.89
N ILE A 86 -5.39 0.20 -20.75
CA ILE A 86 -4.74 1.21 -19.93
C ILE A 86 -3.48 1.69 -20.64
N GLN A 87 -3.37 3.01 -20.84
CA GLN A 87 -2.27 3.65 -21.55
C GLN A 87 -1.28 4.36 -20.61
N PHE A 88 -1.67 4.59 -19.37
CA PHE A 88 -0.84 5.30 -18.40
C PHE A 88 -1.00 4.71 -16.99
N LEU A 89 0.12 4.41 -16.35
CA LEU A 89 0.21 3.96 -14.97
C LEU A 89 1.06 4.94 -14.16
N SER A 90 0.49 5.52 -13.12
CA SER A 90 1.22 6.35 -12.16
C SER A 90 1.16 5.74 -10.78
N CYS A 91 2.31 5.55 -10.15
CA CYS A 91 2.43 5.02 -8.81
C CYS A 91 3.17 5.99 -7.90
N GLY A 92 2.58 6.33 -6.76
CA GLY A 92 3.22 7.15 -5.73
C GLY A 92 3.43 6.34 -4.45
N THR A 93 4.64 6.37 -3.92
CA THR A 93 4.97 5.79 -2.61
C THR A 93 6.09 6.59 -1.95
N SER A 94 6.08 6.71 -0.63
CA SER A 94 7.17 7.31 0.13
C SER A 94 8.31 6.32 0.41
N MET A 95 8.04 5.02 0.33
CA MET A 95 9.03 3.96 0.57
C MET A 95 8.83 2.81 -0.43
N PRO A 96 9.46 2.90 -1.61
CA PRO A 96 9.44 1.79 -2.57
C PRO A 96 10.23 0.59 -2.01
N ASP A 97 9.95 -0.62 -2.52
CA ASP A 97 10.70 -1.82 -2.14
C ASP A 97 12.18 -1.70 -2.54
N GLN A 98 12.47 -0.97 -3.60
CA GLN A 98 13.83 -0.67 -4.09
C GLN A 98 13.84 0.59 -4.97
N TYR A 99 15.03 1.16 -5.19
CA TYR A 99 15.16 2.37 -6.01
C TYR A 99 15.08 2.09 -7.51
N MET A 100 15.60 0.95 -7.94
CA MET A 100 15.65 0.54 -9.35
C MET A 100 15.34 -0.96 -9.49
N PRO A 101 14.47 -1.35 -10.44
CA PRO A 101 13.60 -0.50 -11.26
C PRO A 101 12.62 0.31 -10.42
N SER A 102 11.97 1.34 -11.01
CA SER A 102 11.01 2.18 -10.30
C SER A 102 9.82 1.37 -9.78
N HIS A 103 9.16 1.86 -8.73
CA HIS A 103 7.96 1.20 -8.19
C HIS A 103 6.88 0.99 -9.25
N ALA A 104 6.64 1.98 -10.12
CA ALA A 104 5.69 1.85 -11.22
C ALA A 104 6.07 0.74 -12.20
N ALA A 105 7.37 0.59 -12.52
CA ALA A 105 7.84 -0.49 -13.40
C ALA A 105 7.64 -1.88 -12.77
N MET A 106 7.86 -2.01 -11.46
CA MET A 106 7.62 -3.25 -10.74
C MET A 106 6.13 -3.61 -10.68
N VAL A 107 5.27 -2.63 -10.39
CA VAL A 107 3.81 -2.81 -10.40
C VAL A 107 3.33 -3.17 -11.80
N HIS A 108 3.86 -2.50 -12.84
CA HIS A 108 3.57 -2.84 -14.24
C HIS A 108 3.88 -4.31 -14.52
N GLY A 109 5.08 -4.77 -14.19
CA GLY A 109 5.48 -6.17 -14.41
C GLY A 109 4.66 -7.19 -13.62
N ALA A 110 4.05 -6.79 -12.50
CA ALA A 110 3.20 -7.66 -11.67
C ALA A 110 1.74 -7.73 -12.15
N VAL A 111 1.27 -6.76 -12.94
CA VAL A 111 -0.16 -6.60 -13.28
C VAL A 111 -0.42 -6.66 -14.78
N PHE A 112 0.46 -6.09 -15.61
CA PHE A 112 0.20 -5.88 -17.03
C PHE A 112 1.03 -6.80 -17.91
N ASN A 113 0.41 -7.30 -18.98
CA ASN A 113 1.09 -8.10 -20.00
C ASN A 113 1.53 -7.24 -21.20
N ASN A 114 1.03 -6.01 -21.31
CA ASN A 114 1.28 -5.10 -22.42
C ASN A 114 2.14 -3.91 -21.98
N PRO A 115 2.90 -3.28 -22.90
CA PRO A 115 3.57 -2.01 -22.60
C PRO A 115 2.56 -0.92 -22.22
N VAL A 116 2.82 -0.22 -21.11
CA VAL A 116 2.03 0.91 -20.61
C VAL A 116 3.00 2.06 -20.29
N ALA A 117 2.60 3.27 -20.58
CA ALA A 117 3.37 4.48 -20.27
C ALA A 117 3.34 4.82 -18.77
#